data_cd9088f0c9f2be2fe480be655544e1ee
#
_entry.id   cd9088f0c9f2be2fe480be655544e1ee
#
_cell.length_a   1.000
_cell.length_b   1.000
_cell.length_c   1.000
_cell.angle_alpha   90.00
_cell.angle_beta   90.00
_cell.angle_gamma   90.00
#
_symmetry.space_group_name_H-M   'P 1'
#
loop_
_entity.id
_entity.type
_entity.pdbx_description
1 polymer ?
#
loop_
_entity_poly.entity_id
_entity_poly.type
_entity_poly.pdbx_seq_one_letter_code
_entity_poly.pdbx_strand_id
1 'polypeptide(L)'
;MLFAFICFDRPGKADLRQRIRAEHIEYMIAVKDRTVFGGPLQDESGEVTIGSIFAIDFADRAAADAFIASEPYTRDGLFHPPQIYPWKQMVPELVEGNLQRELDRQQAMAAAP
;
A
#
# COMPACT_ATOMS: atom_id res chain seq x y z
N MET A 1 -12.91 4.48 -0.35
CA MET A 1 -12.53 3.10 -0.69
C MET A 1 -11.02 2.95 -0.56
N LEU A 2 -10.57 1.89 0.07
CA LEU A 2 -9.14 1.60 0.17
C LEU A 2 -8.62 0.92 -1.09
N PHE A 3 -7.41 1.30 -1.48
CA PHE A 3 -6.68 0.67 -2.58
C PHE A 3 -5.29 0.27 -2.08
N ALA A 4 -4.91 -0.96 -2.37
CA ALA A 4 -3.56 -1.45 -2.11
C ALA A 4 -2.69 -1.24 -3.36
N PHE A 5 -1.47 -0.76 -3.13
CA PHE A 5 -0.48 -0.51 -4.17
C PHE A 5 0.71 -1.43 -3.92
N ILE A 6 1.06 -2.22 -4.92
CA ILE A 6 2.22 -3.12 -4.86
C ILE A 6 3.20 -2.68 -5.94
N CYS A 7 4.35 -2.19 -5.52
CA CYS A 7 5.31 -1.55 -6.42
C CYS A 7 6.67 -2.22 -6.24
N PHE A 8 7.16 -2.87 -7.28
CA PHE A 8 8.49 -3.46 -7.27
C PHE A 8 9.48 -2.56 -8.02
N ASP A 9 10.66 -2.37 -7.45
CA ASP A 9 11.74 -1.59 -8.05
C ASP A 9 12.29 -2.30 -9.29
N ARG A 10 12.60 -1.52 -10.32
CA ARG A 10 13.39 -2.01 -11.46
C ARG A 10 14.82 -2.29 -11.00
N PRO A 11 15.49 -3.29 -11.59
CA PRO A 11 16.87 -3.61 -11.23
C PRO A 11 17.80 -2.42 -11.43
N GLY A 12 18.81 -2.30 -10.58
CA GLY A 12 19.88 -1.30 -10.73
C GLY A 12 19.46 0.13 -10.36
N LYS A 13 18.38 0.31 -9.60
CA LYS A 13 17.80 1.63 -9.29
C LYS A 13 18.00 2.08 -7.84
N ALA A 14 18.90 1.42 -7.08
CA ALA A 14 19.11 1.78 -5.67
C ALA A 14 19.51 3.24 -5.48
N ASP A 15 20.37 3.77 -6.36
CA ASP A 15 20.82 5.16 -6.32
C ASP A 15 19.67 6.12 -6.61
N LEU A 16 18.80 5.77 -7.56
CA LEU A 16 17.63 6.56 -7.88
C LEU A 16 16.68 6.62 -6.69
N ARG A 17 16.40 5.48 -6.06
CA ARG A 17 15.55 5.40 -4.87
C ARG A 17 16.06 6.33 -3.77
N GLN A 18 17.35 6.28 -3.48
CA GLN A 18 17.93 7.11 -2.44
C GLN A 18 17.88 8.60 -2.80
N ARG A 19 18.11 8.94 -4.05
CA ARG A 19 18.17 10.33 -4.52
C ARG A 19 16.81 11.03 -4.41
N ILE A 20 15.71 10.30 -4.65
CA ILE A 20 14.36 10.89 -4.62
C ILE A 20 13.56 10.51 -3.37
N ARG A 21 14.20 9.89 -2.38
CA ARG A 21 13.51 9.40 -1.19
C ARG A 21 12.84 10.52 -0.39
N ALA A 22 13.51 11.66 -0.21
CA ALA A 22 12.92 12.77 0.54
C ALA A 22 11.63 13.27 -0.13
N GLU A 23 11.64 13.41 -1.44
CA GLU A 23 10.46 13.82 -2.20
C GLU A 23 9.32 12.81 -2.08
N HIS A 24 9.65 11.51 -2.15
CA HIS A 24 8.67 10.45 -1.92
C HIS A 24 8.04 10.55 -0.54
N ILE A 25 8.85 10.76 0.51
CA ILE A 25 8.34 10.87 1.87
C ILE A 25 7.42 12.08 2.01
N GLU A 26 7.77 13.23 1.44
CA GLU A 26 6.90 14.41 1.43
C GLU A 26 5.56 14.11 0.77
N TYR A 27 5.59 13.40 -0.34
CA TYR A 27 4.38 13.01 -1.06
C TYR A 27 3.49 12.10 -0.21
N MET A 28 4.09 11.16 0.51
CA MET A 28 3.36 10.25 1.41
C MET A 28 2.82 10.97 2.65
N ILE A 29 3.54 11.96 3.18
CA ILE A 29 3.07 12.75 4.31
C ILE A 29 1.73 13.41 3.99
N ALA A 30 1.53 13.87 2.76
CA ALA A 30 0.29 14.51 2.34
C ALA A 30 -0.95 13.59 2.44
N VAL A 31 -0.74 12.28 2.44
CA VAL A 31 -1.82 11.29 2.51
C VAL A 31 -1.75 10.39 3.75
N LYS A 32 -0.85 10.69 4.70
CA LYS A 32 -0.63 9.81 5.86
C LYS A 32 -1.90 9.54 6.67
N ASP A 33 -2.79 10.51 6.79
CA ASP A 33 -4.02 10.37 7.56
C ASP A 33 -5.06 9.47 6.88
N ARG A 34 -4.87 9.18 5.59
CA ARG A 34 -5.70 8.28 4.81
C ARG A 34 -5.01 6.94 4.53
N THR A 35 -3.79 6.76 5.01
CA THR A 35 -2.98 5.56 4.80
C THR A 35 -3.16 4.61 5.97
N VAL A 36 -3.58 3.38 5.70
CA VAL A 36 -3.82 2.39 6.75
C VAL A 36 -2.60 1.51 7.02
N PHE A 37 -1.73 1.35 6.03
CA PHE A 37 -0.40 0.75 6.20
C PHE A 37 0.49 1.17 5.04
N GLY A 38 1.81 1.12 5.23
CA GLY A 38 2.74 1.38 4.15
C GLY A 38 4.18 1.27 4.60
N GLY A 39 5.04 0.88 3.66
CA GLY A 39 6.46 0.77 3.91
C GLY A 39 7.20 0.11 2.76
N PRO A 40 8.54 0.07 2.81
CA PRO A 40 9.34 -0.59 1.81
C PRO A 40 9.31 -2.11 1.96
N LEU A 41 9.33 -2.81 0.83
CA LEU A 41 9.59 -4.24 0.78
C LEU A 41 11.10 -4.46 0.77
N GLN A 42 11.55 -5.44 1.54
CA GLN A 42 12.96 -5.81 1.64
C GLN A 42 13.18 -7.17 1.01
N ASP A 43 14.40 -7.44 0.55
CA ASP A 43 14.79 -8.79 0.19
C ASP A 43 14.95 -9.66 1.45
N GLU A 44 15.33 -10.91 1.29
CA GLU A 44 15.45 -11.83 2.42
C GLU A 44 16.48 -11.42 3.46
N SER A 45 17.47 -10.60 3.08
CA SER A 45 18.46 -10.10 4.04
C SER A 45 17.87 -9.07 5.01
N GLY A 46 16.76 -8.44 4.64
CA GLY A 46 16.17 -7.35 5.40
C GLY A 46 16.93 -6.03 5.28
N GLU A 47 17.92 -5.95 4.39
CA GLU A 47 18.77 -4.78 4.25
C GLU A 47 18.63 -4.08 2.90
N VAL A 48 18.14 -4.79 1.88
CA VAL A 48 18.01 -4.25 0.52
C VAL A 48 16.54 -4.03 0.19
N THR A 49 16.18 -2.79 -0.11
CA THR A 49 14.81 -2.44 -0.51
C THR A 49 14.56 -2.84 -1.96
N ILE A 50 13.48 -3.57 -2.20
CA ILE A 50 13.10 -4.08 -3.52
C ILE A 50 11.75 -3.55 -4.01
N GLY A 51 11.10 -2.74 -3.21
CA GLY A 51 9.80 -2.19 -3.59
C GLY A 51 9.12 -1.46 -2.46
N SER A 52 7.84 -1.19 -2.64
CA SER A 52 6.99 -0.55 -1.65
C SER A 52 5.60 -1.16 -1.71
N ILE A 53 4.95 -1.25 -0.55
CA ILE A 53 3.54 -1.67 -0.47
C ILE A 53 2.81 -0.71 0.47
N PHE A 54 1.60 -0.29 0.08
CA PHE A 54 0.81 0.60 0.93
C PHE A 54 -0.67 0.52 0.55
N ALA A 55 -1.54 0.86 1.50
CA ALA A 55 -2.97 0.95 1.28
C ALA A 55 -3.48 2.31 1.74
N ILE A 56 -4.20 2.99 0.86
CA ILE A 56 -4.62 4.38 1.04
C ILE A 56 -6.08 4.52 0.61
N ASP A 57 -6.81 5.40 1.32
CA ASP A 57 -8.20 5.72 1.00
C ASP A 57 -8.27 6.77 -0.11
N PHE A 58 -9.02 6.46 -1.16
CA PHE A 58 -9.35 7.38 -2.25
C PHE A 58 -10.85 7.31 -2.56
N ALA A 59 -11.37 8.38 -3.16
CA ALA A 59 -12.79 8.44 -3.53
C ALA A 59 -13.17 7.34 -4.52
N ASP A 60 -12.27 7.06 -5.49
CA ASP A 60 -12.49 6.07 -6.55
C ASP A 60 -11.14 5.60 -7.15
N ARG A 61 -11.22 4.67 -8.08
CA ARG A 61 -10.04 4.14 -8.78
C ARG A 61 -9.30 5.22 -9.57
N ALA A 62 -10.02 6.15 -10.17
CA ALA A 62 -9.39 7.22 -10.95
C ALA A 62 -8.51 8.09 -10.06
N ALA A 63 -8.95 8.40 -8.84
CA ALA A 63 -8.14 9.14 -7.87
C ALA A 63 -6.90 8.34 -7.44
N ALA A 64 -7.04 7.03 -7.23
CA ALA A 64 -5.92 6.15 -6.90
C ALA A 64 -4.89 6.10 -8.04
N ASP A 65 -5.36 5.96 -9.29
CA ASP A 65 -4.50 5.96 -10.47
C ASP A 65 -3.75 7.29 -10.62
N ALA A 66 -4.42 8.42 -10.42
CA ALA A 66 -3.81 9.74 -10.48
C ALA A 66 -2.74 9.92 -9.40
N PHE A 67 -3.01 9.43 -8.19
CA PHE A 67 -2.05 9.49 -7.08
C PHE A 67 -0.77 8.75 -7.43
N ILE A 68 -0.87 7.49 -7.87
CA ILE A 68 0.34 6.69 -8.13
C ILE A 68 1.11 7.18 -9.36
N ALA A 69 0.42 7.72 -10.36
CA ALA A 69 1.08 8.25 -11.55
C ALA A 69 1.98 9.44 -11.24
N SER A 70 1.62 10.27 -10.27
CA SER A 70 2.38 11.47 -9.87
C SER A 70 3.32 11.23 -8.70
N GLU A 71 3.29 10.03 -8.11
CA GLU A 71 4.17 9.66 -7.02
C GLU A 71 5.62 9.67 -7.51
N PRO A 72 6.58 10.31 -6.79
CA PRO A 72 7.93 10.54 -7.29
C PRO A 72 8.67 9.29 -7.77
N TYR A 73 8.54 8.17 -7.09
CA TYR A 73 9.16 6.91 -7.51
C TYR A 73 8.60 6.41 -8.84
N THR A 74 7.29 6.48 -9.00
CA THR A 74 6.63 6.09 -10.26
C THR A 74 6.99 7.07 -11.37
N ARG A 75 6.90 8.37 -11.10
CA ARG A 75 7.19 9.44 -12.05
C ARG A 75 8.59 9.30 -12.63
N ASP A 76 9.58 8.99 -11.79
CA ASP A 76 11.00 8.95 -12.19
C ASP A 76 11.46 7.55 -12.64
N GLY A 77 10.54 6.60 -12.78
CA GLY A 77 10.84 5.30 -13.39
C GLY A 77 11.51 4.29 -12.48
N LEU A 78 11.40 4.45 -11.16
CA LEU A 78 11.93 3.48 -10.21
C LEU A 78 11.19 2.14 -10.29
N PHE A 79 9.86 2.20 -10.39
CA PHE A 79 9.02 1.01 -10.31
C PHE A 79 8.77 0.35 -11.66
N HIS A 80 8.67 -0.96 -11.66
CA HIS A 80 7.85 -1.65 -12.65
C HIS A 80 6.42 -1.11 -12.55
N PRO A 81 5.56 -1.30 -13.56
CA PRO A 81 4.19 -0.80 -13.48
C PRO A 81 3.52 -1.21 -12.17
N PRO A 82 3.03 -0.25 -11.35
CA PRO A 82 2.41 -0.55 -10.08
C PRO A 82 1.15 -1.40 -10.24
N GLN A 83 0.96 -2.34 -9.31
CA GLN A 83 -0.28 -3.12 -9.21
C GLN A 83 -1.18 -2.42 -8.20
N ILE A 84 -2.46 -2.24 -8.55
CA ILE A 84 -3.43 -1.53 -7.72
C ILE A 84 -4.67 -2.40 -7.60
N TYR A 85 -5.11 -2.64 -6.36
CA TYR A 85 -6.30 -3.45 -6.08
C TYR A 85 -7.16 -2.77 -5.03
N PRO A 86 -8.49 -2.85 -5.12
CA PRO A 86 -9.33 -2.55 -3.97
C PRO A 86 -8.89 -3.40 -2.77
N TRP A 87 -8.89 -2.78 -1.59
CA TRP A 87 -8.38 -3.42 -0.37
C TRP A 87 -9.39 -3.32 0.74
N LYS A 88 -9.56 -4.41 1.50
CA LYS A 88 -10.36 -4.42 2.71
C LYS A 88 -9.45 -4.62 3.90
N GLN A 89 -9.36 -3.60 4.76
CA GLN A 89 -8.48 -3.65 5.92
C GLN A 89 -9.11 -4.47 7.03
N MET A 90 -8.42 -5.57 7.41
CA MET A 90 -8.87 -6.42 8.52
C MET A 90 -7.97 -6.26 9.74
N VAL A 91 -6.66 -6.19 9.55
CA VAL A 91 -5.66 -6.08 10.61
C VAL A 91 -4.60 -5.07 10.19
N PRO A 92 -4.31 -4.04 10.98
CA PRO A 92 -5.03 -3.60 12.18
C PRO A 92 -6.49 -3.27 11.88
N GLU A 93 -7.33 -3.41 12.92
CA GLU A 93 -8.74 -3.08 12.79
C GLU A 93 -8.93 -1.56 12.60
N LEU A 94 -9.78 -1.16 11.64
CA LEU A 94 -10.20 0.24 11.52
C LEU A 94 -11.28 0.61 12.53
N VAL A 95 -12.09 -0.37 12.91
CA VAL A 95 -13.10 -0.25 13.95
C VAL A 95 -12.87 -1.36 14.95
N GLU A 96 -12.68 -1.00 16.21
CA GLU A 96 -12.40 -1.94 17.28
C GLU A 96 -13.48 -3.03 17.34
N GLY A 97 -13.05 -4.29 17.41
CA GLY A 97 -13.92 -5.45 17.49
C GLY A 97 -14.36 -6.04 16.16
N ASN A 98 -13.96 -5.45 15.02
CA ASN A 98 -14.38 -5.95 13.71
C ASN A 98 -13.93 -7.40 13.44
N LEU A 99 -12.72 -7.78 13.89
CA LEU A 99 -12.25 -9.16 13.70
C LEU A 99 -13.10 -10.16 14.46
N GLN A 100 -13.46 -9.84 15.71
CA GLN A 100 -14.30 -10.72 16.50
C GLN A 100 -15.72 -10.85 15.91
N ARG A 101 -16.28 -9.73 15.43
CA ARG A 101 -17.58 -9.74 14.75
C ARG A 101 -17.55 -10.60 13.49
N GLU A 102 -16.48 -10.51 12.72
CA GLU A 102 -16.32 -11.33 11.52
C GLU A 102 -16.17 -12.81 11.86
N LEU A 103 -15.40 -13.13 12.91
CA LEU A 103 -15.26 -14.50 13.38
C LEU A 103 -16.63 -15.06 13.79
N ASP A 104 -17.39 -14.30 14.59
CA ASP A 104 -18.72 -14.72 15.04
C ASP A 104 -19.66 -14.97 13.85
N ARG A 105 -19.63 -14.10 12.87
CA ARG A 105 -20.41 -14.23 11.63
C ARG A 105 -20.05 -15.49 10.85
N GLN A 106 -18.75 -15.77 10.68
CA GLN A 106 -18.28 -16.95 9.97
C GLN A 106 -18.62 -18.24 10.70
N GLN A 107 -18.50 -18.24 12.02
CA GLN A 107 -18.88 -19.41 12.83
C GLN A 107 -20.38 -19.69 12.73
N ALA A 108 -21.22 -18.66 12.74
CA ALA A 108 -22.66 -18.81 12.55
C ALA A 108 -23.00 -19.37 11.16
N MET A 109 -22.31 -18.90 10.12
CA MET A 109 -22.49 -19.40 8.76
C MET A 109 -22.05 -20.85 8.63
N ALA A 110 -20.93 -21.24 9.24
CA ALA A 110 -20.41 -22.60 9.19
C ALA A 110 -21.31 -23.59 9.94
N ALA A 111 -22.05 -23.15 10.96
CA ALA A 111 -22.97 -23.95 11.75
C ALA A 111 -24.35 -24.08 11.10
N ALA A 112 -24.67 -23.30 10.07
CA ALA A 112 -25.96 -23.33 9.40
C ALA A 112 -26.15 -24.67 8.64
N PRO A 113 -27.37 -25.25 8.66
CA PRO A 113 -27.66 -26.49 7.92
C PRO A 113 -27.67 -26.27 6.40
#